data_0355dfe32fa3cbd6a75290612891412c
#
_entry.id   0355dfe32fa3cbd6a75290612891412c
#
_cell.length_a   1.000
_cell.length_b   1.000
_cell.length_c   1.000
_cell.angle_alpha   90.00
_cell.angle_beta   90.00
_cell.angle_gamma   90.00
#
_symmetry.space_group_name_H-M   'P 1'
#
loop_
_entity.id
_entity.type
_entity.pdbx_description
1 polymer ?
#
loop_
_entity_poly.entity_id
_entity_poly.type
_entity_poly.pdbx_seq_one_letter_code
_entity_poly.pdbx_strand_id
1 'polypeptide(L)'
;MTPKQRMITALERGIPDRVPTFELEFQLAPELIGKDFCVDRDFEGLTGKALDDKILENAKVLVEAYTLLEHDAICIQLKPELVARTVEAIHRIAGDTFLLMAHGDGTFAIPDG
;
A
#
# COMPACT_ATOMS: atom_id res chain seq x y z
N MET A 1 -12.73 -6.66 -15.10
CA MET A 1 -11.39 -6.02 -14.89
C MET A 1 -10.88 -6.27 -13.50
N THR A 2 -9.58 -6.51 -13.35
CA THR A 2 -8.94 -6.48 -12.04
C THR A 2 -8.84 -5.03 -11.54
N PRO A 3 -8.66 -4.80 -10.24
CA PRO A 3 -8.40 -3.46 -9.70
C PRO A 3 -7.29 -2.73 -10.46
N LYS A 4 -6.16 -3.38 -10.68
CA LYS A 4 -5.05 -2.77 -11.41
C LYS A 4 -5.43 -2.39 -12.84
N GLN A 5 -6.11 -3.27 -13.57
CA GLN A 5 -6.55 -2.99 -14.94
C GLN A 5 -7.49 -1.78 -14.98
N ARG A 6 -8.38 -1.68 -13.99
CA ARG A 6 -9.32 -0.56 -13.88
C ARG A 6 -8.58 0.76 -13.69
N MET A 7 -7.58 0.78 -12.80
CA MET A 7 -6.76 1.96 -12.57
C MET A 7 -5.97 2.36 -13.81
N ILE A 8 -5.31 1.39 -14.46
CA ILE A 8 -4.51 1.66 -15.65
C ILE A 8 -5.38 2.18 -16.79
N THR A 9 -6.56 1.57 -17.00
CA THR A 9 -7.50 2.02 -18.02
C THR A 9 -7.89 3.47 -17.82
N ALA A 10 -8.20 3.87 -16.58
CA ALA A 10 -8.55 5.25 -16.27
C ALA A 10 -7.35 6.20 -16.45
N LEU A 11 -6.16 5.79 -16.03
CA LEU A 11 -4.94 6.60 -16.18
C LEU A 11 -4.56 6.81 -17.65
N GLU A 12 -4.88 5.85 -18.51
CA GLU A 12 -4.67 5.94 -19.95
C GLU A 12 -5.83 6.63 -20.69
N ARG A 13 -6.73 7.27 -19.93
CA ARG A 13 -7.90 7.99 -20.44
C ARG A 13 -8.93 7.09 -21.14
N GLY A 14 -8.91 5.79 -20.84
CA GLY A 14 -9.94 4.86 -21.26
C GLY A 14 -11.15 4.90 -20.34
N ILE A 15 -12.13 4.08 -20.65
CA ILE A 15 -13.35 3.96 -19.83
C ILE A 15 -13.33 2.61 -19.15
N PRO A 16 -13.05 2.54 -17.83
CA PRO A 16 -13.12 1.29 -17.10
C PRO A 16 -14.57 0.84 -16.84
N ASP A 17 -14.74 -0.39 -16.33
CA ASP A 17 -16.05 -0.94 -16.01
C ASP A 17 -16.78 -0.17 -14.90
N ARG A 18 -16.03 0.48 -14.01
CA ARG A 18 -16.54 1.43 -13.01
C ARG A 18 -15.44 2.42 -12.68
N VAL A 19 -15.80 3.50 -12.00
CA VAL A 19 -14.80 4.49 -11.56
C VAL A 19 -13.86 3.83 -10.55
N PRO A 20 -12.54 3.88 -10.78
CA PRO A 20 -11.60 3.32 -9.81
C PRO A 20 -11.55 4.17 -8.53
N THR A 21 -11.33 3.50 -7.42
CA THR A 21 -11.26 4.15 -6.10
C THR A 21 -9.98 3.76 -5.38
N PHE A 22 -9.43 4.72 -4.66
CA PHE A 22 -8.32 4.50 -3.74
C PHE A 22 -8.27 5.63 -2.72
N GLU A 23 -7.54 5.42 -1.65
CA GLU A 23 -7.29 6.47 -0.65
C GLU A 23 -5.79 6.62 -0.45
N LEU A 24 -5.33 7.86 -0.38
CA LEU A 24 -3.92 8.15 -0.11
C LEU A 24 -3.55 7.77 1.32
N GLU A 25 -4.45 8.02 2.27
CA GLU A 25 -4.25 7.73 3.68
C GLU A 25 -5.50 7.10 4.28
N PHE A 26 -5.53 5.78 4.35
CA PHE A 26 -6.62 5.09 5.03
C PHE A 26 -6.25 4.88 6.50
N GLN A 27 -7.05 5.44 7.40
CA GLN A 27 -6.74 5.46 8.83
C GLN A 27 -7.70 4.63 9.68
N LEU A 28 -8.65 3.94 9.08
CA LEU A 28 -9.69 3.21 9.79
C LEU A 28 -9.49 1.69 9.75
N ALA A 29 -8.26 1.24 9.51
CA ALA A 29 -7.96 -0.20 9.48
C ALA A 29 -8.31 -0.90 10.80
N PRO A 30 -8.02 -0.32 11.99
CA PRO A 30 -8.41 -0.97 13.24
C PRO A 30 -9.92 -1.18 13.37
N GLU A 31 -10.72 -0.21 12.92
CA GLU A 31 -12.17 -0.31 12.96
C GLU A 31 -12.72 -1.30 11.92
N LEU A 32 -12.03 -1.41 10.79
CA LEU A 32 -12.46 -2.29 9.70
C LEU A 32 -12.13 -3.75 9.94
N ILE A 33 -10.88 -4.04 10.34
CA ILE A 33 -10.35 -5.40 10.42
C ILE A 33 -9.67 -5.74 11.76
N GLY A 34 -9.71 -4.82 12.73
CA GLY A 34 -9.08 -5.03 14.04
C GLY A 34 -7.55 -5.02 14.04
N LYS A 35 -6.94 -4.57 12.95
CA LYS A 35 -5.49 -4.50 12.79
C LYS A 35 -5.13 -3.17 12.16
N ASP A 36 -3.94 -2.65 12.46
CA ASP A 36 -3.48 -1.39 11.88
C ASP A 36 -2.31 -1.61 10.92
N PHE A 37 -2.14 -0.66 10.01
CA PHE A 37 -0.98 -0.63 9.12
C PHE A 37 0.27 -0.24 9.91
N CYS A 38 1.41 -0.81 9.52
CA CYS A 38 2.68 -0.42 10.12
C CYS A 38 3.14 0.93 9.56
N VAL A 39 3.84 1.68 10.41
CA VAL A 39 4.57 2.89 10.04
C VAL A 39 6.07 2.61 10.15
N ASP A 40 6.91 3.51 9.65
CA ASP A 40 8.37 3.31 9.64
C ASP A 40 8.92 2.90 11.01
N ARG A 41 8.42 3.50 12.06
CA ARG A 41 8.88 3.23 13.43
C ARG A 41 8.68 1.76 13.83
N ASP A 42 7.67 1.10 13.30
CA ASP A 42 7.39 -0.31 13.64
C ASP A 42 8.47 -1.27 13.14
N PHE A 43 9.29 -0.82 12.20
CA PHE A 43 10.37 -1.62 11.62
C PHE A 43 11.74 -1.30 12.21
N GLU A 44 11.85 -0.29 13.06
CA GLU A 44 13.14 0.10 13.65
C GLU A 44 13.74 -1.03 14.47
N GLY A 45 15.03 -1.27 14.28
CA GLY A 45 15.76 -2.31 15.00
C GLY A 45 15.53 -3.73 14.49
N LEU A 46 14.65 -3.93 13.51
CA LEU A 46 14.41 -5.24 12.94
C LEU A 46 15.36 -5.53 11.79
N THR A 47 15.91 -6.74 11.76
CA THR A 47 16.81 -7.21 10.71
C THR A 47 16.53 -8.68 10.39
N GLY A 48 17.01 -9.15 9.24
CA GLY A 48 16.92 -10.55 8.85
C GLY A 48 15.47 -11.04 8.81
N LYS A 49 15.25 -12.23 9.38
CA LYS A 49 13.94 -12.88 9.37
C LYS A 49 12.88 -12.08 10.10
N ALA A 50 13.23 -11.43 11.21
CA ALA A 50 12.26 -10.61 11.96
C ALA A 50 11.73 -9.45 11.11
N LEU A 51 12.59 -8.81 10.34
CA LEU A 51 12.19 -7.77 9.41
C LEU A 51 11.31 -8.32 8.29
N ASP A 52 11.71 -9.43 7.68
CA ASP A 52 10.95 -10.07 6.60
C ASP A 52 9.55 -10.48 7.07
N ASP A 53 9.45 -11.08 8.27
CA ASP A 53 8.18 -11.49 8.85
C ASP A 53 7.25 -10.28 9.11
N LYS A 54 7.82 -9.17 9.59
CA LYS A 54 7.05 -7.95 9.86
C LYS A 54 6.54 -7.33 8.56
N ILE A 55 7.37 -7.30 7.54
CA ILE A 55 6.96 -6.79 6.22
C ILE A 55 5.82 -7.65 5.64
N LEU A 56 5.95 -8.97 5.71
CA LEU A 56 4.91 -9.87 5.22
C LEU A 56 3.61 -9.71 6.00
N GLU A 57 3.67 -9.61 7.32
CA GLU A 57 2.51 -9.37 8.17
C GLU A 57 1.78 -8.09 7.77
N ASN A 58 2.52 -6.99 7.62
CA ASN A 58 1.95 -5.71 7.18
C ASN A 58 1.34 -5.79 5.78
N ALA A 59 2.01 -6.48 4.86
CA ALA A 59 1.49 -6.66 3.51
C ALA A 59 0.15 -7.42 3.52
N LYS A 60 0.00 -8.43 4.37
CA LYS A 60 -1.25 -9.15 4.52
C LYS A 60 -2.37 -8.24 5.05
N VAL A 61 -2.07 -7.37 6.00
CA VAL A 61 -3.02 -6.40 6.53
C VAL A 61 -3.47 -5.42 5.44
N LEU A 62 -2.52 -4.91 4.66
CA LEU A 62 -2.82 -4.01 3.55
C LEU A 62 -3.74 -4.67 2.52
N VAL A 63 -3.42 -5.88 2.09
CA VAL A 63 -4.22 -6.61 1.10
C VAL A 63 -5.63 -6.89 1.64
N GLU A 64 -5.73 -7.33 2.90
CA GLU A 64 -7.03 -7.60 3.52
C GLU A 64 -7.91 -6.36 3.56
N ALA A 65 -7.38 -5.24 4.04
CA ALA A 65 -8.15 -4.00 4.16
C ALA A 65 -8.60 -3.48 2.80
N TYR A 66 -7.69 -3.39 1.85
CA TYR A 66 -8.02 -2.83 0.54
C TYR A 66 -8.91 -3.76 -0.29
N THR A 67 -8.87 -5.07 -0.05
CA THR A 67 -9.81 -6.01 -0.66
C THR A 67 -11.22 -5.79 -0.11
N LEU A 68 -11.36 -5.65 1.21
CA LEU A 68 -12.66 -5.38 1.82
C LEU A 68 -13.26 -4.05 1.39
N LEU A 69 -12.43 -3.03 1.20
CA LEU A 69 -12.86 -1.72 0.74
C LEU A 69 -13.16 -1.68 -0.75
N GLU A 70 -12.82 -2.73 -1.48
CA GLU A 70 -12.92 -2.79 -2.94
C GLU A 70 -12.15 -1.66 -3.62
N HIS A 71 -11.01 -1.28 -3.04
CA HIS A 71 -10.11 -0.30 -3.64
C HIS A 71 -9.32 -0.90 -4.79
N ASP A 72 -8.93 -0.07 -5.73
CA ASP A 72 -8.23 -0.49 -6.95
C ASP A 72 -6.73 -0.28 -6.88
N ALA A 73 -6.26 0.49 -5.91
CA ALA A 73 -4.85 0.73 -5.66
C ALA A 73 -4.55 0.66 -4.17
N ILE A 74 -3.35 0.24 -3.84
CA ILE A 74 -2.83 0.25 -2.46
C ILE A 74 -1.76 1.34 -2.40
N CYS A 75 -1.94 2.32 -1.50
CA CYS A 75 -0.95 3.33 -1.22
C CYS A 75 -0.10 2.91 -0.03
N ILE A 76 1.20 2.83 -0.24
CA ILE A 76 2.16 2.41 0.77
C ILE A 76 2.88 3.65 1.30
N GLN A 77 2.71 3.91 2.61
CA GLN A 77 3.26 5.09 3.28
C GLN A 77 4.44 4.69 4.15
N LEU A 78 5.52 4.33 3.53
CA LEU A 78 6.74 3.89 4.19
C LEU A 78 7.94 4.50 3.47
N LYS A 79 9.09 4.49 4.13
CA LYS A 79 10.32 4.93 3.48
C LYS A 79 10.68 4.01 2.29
N PRO A 80 11.46 4.50 1.30
CA PRO A 80 11.66 3.78 0.03
C PRO A 80 12.11 2.33 0.16
N GLU A 81 13.02 2.03 1.07
CA GLU A 81 13.52 0.66 1.26
C GLU A 81 12.42 -0.29 1.70
N LEU A 82 11.52 0.18 2.55
CA LEU A 82 10.39 -0.61 3.03
C LEU A 82 9.29 -0.72 1.98
N VAL A 83 9.11 0.32 1.16
CA VAL A 83 8.17 0.26 0.04
C VAL A 83 8.55 -0.87 -0.92
N ALA A 84 9.81 -0.93 -1.33
CA ALA A 84 10.28 -1.95 -2.27
C ALA A 84 10.01 -3.37 -1.76
N ARG A 85 10.32 -3.63 -0.49
CA ARG A 85 10.09 -4.94 0.13
C ARG A 85 8.61 -5.24 0.31
N THR A 86 7.81 -4.23 0.62
CA THR A 86 6.36 -4.37 0.75
C THR A 86 5.71 -4.71 -0.58
N VAL A 87 6.17 -4.09 -1.67
CA VAL A 87 5.71 -4.40 -3.03
C VAL A 87 5.94 -5.87 -3.35
N GLU A 88 7.14 -6.39 -3.07
CA GLU A 88 7.44 -7.81 -3.29
C GLU A 88 6.52 -8.71 -2.47
N ALA A 89 6.28 -8.37 -1.20
CA ALA A 89 5.42 -9.15 -0.33
C ALA A 89 3.96 -9.14 -0.82
N ILE A 90 3.46 -8.00 -1.27
CA ILE A 90 2.11 -7.91 -1.82
C ILE A 90 2.00 -8.76 -3.09
N HIS A 91 3.00 -8.74 -3.96
CA HIS A 91 3.00 -9.58 -5.15
C HIS A 91 2.96 -11.08 -4.82
N ARG A 92 3.59 -11.50 -3.74
CA ARG A 92 3.52 -12.89 -3.28
C ARG A 92 2.12 -13.27 -2.79
N ILE A 93 1.40 -12.33 -2.19
CA ILE A 93 0.07 -12.59 -1.59
C ILE A 93 -1.03 -12.47 -2.63
N ALA A 94 -1.01 -11.41 -3.41
CA ALA A 94 -2.12 -11.01 -4.27
C ALA A 94 -1.76 -10.97 -5.77
N GLY A 95 -0.53 -11.32 -6.12
CA GLY A 95 -0.07 -11.22 -7.50
C GLY A 95 -0.17 -9.80 -8.02
N ASP A 96 -0.64 -9.65 -9.24
CA ASP A 96 -0.72 -8.38 -9.96
C ASP A 96 -2.14 -7.78 -9.89
N THR A 97 -2.84 -7.99 -8.78
CA THR A 97 -4.25 -7.60 -8.64
C THR A 97 -4.43 -6.08 -8.50
N PHE A 98 -3.58 -5.43 -7.70
CA PHE A 98 -3.70 -4.00 -7.38
C PHE A 98 -2.64 -3.17 -8.07
N LEU A 99 -2.97 -1.91 -8.38
CA LEU A 99 -1.94 -0.92 -8.65
C LEU A 99 -1.30 -0.54 -7.32
N LEU A 100 0.01 -0.59 -7.25
CA LEU A 100 0.75 -0.25 -6.02
C LEU A 100 1.37 1.14 -6.17
N MET A 101 1.17 1.97 -5.17
CA MET A 101 1.61 3.36 -5.16
C MET A 101 2.40 3.63 -3.89
N ALA A 102 3.48 4.38 -4.02
CA ALA A 102 4.17 4.96 -2.88
C ALA A 102 3.64 6.37 -2.66
N HIS A 103 3.27 6.68 -1.42
CA HIS A 103 2.76 8.00 -1.08
C HIS A 103 3.82 8.80 -0.32
N GLY A 104 4.07 10.01 -0.82
CA GLY A 104 4.77 11.05 -0.11
C GLY A 104 3.93 12.31 -0.20
N ASP A 105 4.00 13.18 0.78
CA ASP A 105 3.18 14.39 0.80
C ASP A 105 3.63 15.46 -0.21
N GLY A 106 4.75 15.23 -0.89
CA GLY A 106 5.27 16.17 -1.87
C GLY A 106 5.90 17.42 -1.27
N THR A 107 5.85 17.56 0.03
CA THR A 107 6.52 18.67 0.72
C THR A 107 7.90 18.24 1.17
N PHE A 108 8.83 19.15 1.12
CA PHE A 108 10.15 18.95 1.71
C PHE A 108 10.49 20.17 2.56
N ALA A 109 11.03 19.89 3.73
CA ALA A 109 11.52 20.95 4.59
C ALA A 109 12.76 21.55 3.98
N ILE A 110 12.77 22.87 3.86
CA ILE A 110 13.99 23.58 3.51
C ILE A 110 14.82 23.62 4.78
N PRO A 111 16.05 23.08 4.74
CA PRO A 111 16.89 23.13 5.93
C PRO A 111 17.09 24.57 6.40
N ASP A 112 16.95 24.78 7.69
CA ASP A 112 17.24 26.07 8.29
C ASP A 112 18.72 26.37 8.11
N GLY A 113 18.96 27.28 7.26
CA GLY A 113 20.18 27.97 7.01
C GLY A 113 21.47 27.30 6.91
#